data_a3892a0ae27ac0ba7fa0d00a044c53c0
#
_entry.id   a3892a0ae27ac0ba7fa0d00a044c53c0
#
_cell.length_a   1.000
_cell.length_b   1.000
_cell.length_c   1.000
_cell.angle_alpha   90.00
_cell.angle_beta   90.00
_cell.angle_gamma   90.00
#
_symmetry.space_group_name_H-M   'P 1'
#
loop_
_entity.id
_entity.type
_entity.pdbx_description
1 polymer ?
#
loop_
_entity_poly.entity_id
_entity_poly.type
_entity_poly.pdbx_seq_one_letter_code
_entity_poly.pdbx_strand_id
1 'polypeptide(L)'
;MLNSGISNIKVFACNSNKTLANAIADKLGLKLGDCEVEKFSDGEISVKINETIRGADVFIIQSTSYPVNDNLMELLIMIDAMKRASAARITAVMPYYGYARQDRKARARDPISAKLVANILTSAGASRVLTMDLHCAQIQGFFDIPLDHLLGNPTFVDYYLAKFPETEYNHDDFVVVSPDVGSVGRARAFAAKVHMGLAIVD
;
A
#
# COMPACT_ATOMS: atom_id res chain seq x y z
N MET A 1 -3.96 -14.03 -30.87
CA MET A 1 -3.37 -14.77 -29.74
C MET A 1 -2.64 -13.78 -28.82
N LEU A 2 -3.37 -13.11 -27.96
CA LEU A 2 -2.83 -12.15 -26.96
C LEU A 2 -3.52 -12.38 -25.61
N ASN A 3 -3.49 -13.63 -25.12
CA ASN A 3 -4.15 -13.97 -23.85
C ASN A 3 -3.26 -14.80 -22.91
N SER A 4 -1.94 -14.76 -23.06
CA SER A 4 -1.02 -15.56 -22.23
C SER A 4 -0.43 -14.83 -21.02
N GLY A 5 -0.78 -13.56 -20.81
CA GLY A 5 -0.20 -12.74 -19.73
C GLY A 5 -0.99 -12.69 -18.43
N ILE A 6 -2.30 -12.93 -18.46
CA ILE A 6 -3.20 -12.79 -17.29
C ILE A 6 -3.48 -14.15 -16.62
N SER A 7 -3.18 -15.26 -17.27
CA SER A 7 -3.63 -16.60 -16.84
C SER A 7 -2.97 -17.15 -15.58
N ASN A 8 -2.03 -16.46 -14.93
CA ASN A 8 -1.36 -16.95 -13.71
C ASN A 8 -1.15 -15.88 -12.64
N ILE A 9 -2.02 -14.87 -12.60
CA ILE A 9 -2.04 -13.89 -11.50
C ILE A 9 -2.82 -14.45 -10.33
N LYS A 10 -2.24 -14.37 -9.15
CA LYS A 10 -2.88 -14.76 -7.88
C LYS A 10 -2.78 -13.63 -6.87
N VAL A 11 -3.88 -13.36 -6.19
CA VAL A 11 -3.99 -12.31 -5.18
C VAL A 11 -4.26 -12.94 -3.83
N PHE A 12 -3.42 -12.65 -2.86
CA PHE A 12 -3.56 -13.12 -1.48
C PHE A 12 -3.70 -11.95 -0.53
N ALA A 13 -4.32 -12.18 0.62
CA ALA A 13 -4.46 -11.17 1.67
C ALA A 13 -3.99 -11.72 3.01
N CYS A 14 -3.18 -10.95 3.74
CA CYS A 14 -3.01 -11.15 5.16
C CYS A 14 -4.18 -10.48 5.94
N ASN A 15 -4.01 -10.23 7.25
CA ASN A 15 -5.14 -9.89 8.12
C ASN A 15 -5.47 -8.40 8.23
N SER A 16 -4.60 -7.48 7.75
CA SER A 16 -4.78 -6.04 8.03
C SER A 16 -6.08 -5.44 7.48
N ASN A 17 -6.52 -5.87 6.28
CA ASN A 17 -7.74 -5.36 5.67
C ASN A 17 -8.29 -6.32 4.61
N LYS A 18 -8.98 -7.37 5.06
CA LYS A 18 -9.60 -8.36 4.16
C LYS A 18 -10.72 -7.77 3.31
N THR A 19 -11.44 -6.75 3.81
CA THR A 19 -12.49 -6.08 3.06
C THR A 19 -11.93 -5.38 1.82
N LEU A 20 -10.84 -4.63 1.97
CA LEU A 20 -10.16 -3.99 0.83
C LEU A 20 -9.60 -5.02 -0.13
N ALA A 21 -9.00 -6.10 0.38
CA ALA A 21 -8.42 -7.14 -0.45
C ALA A 21 -9.49 -7.85 -1.31
N ASN A 22 -10.65 -8.17 -0.73
CA ASN A 22 -11.78 -8.72 -1.47
C ASN A 22 -12.28 -7.74 -2.55
N ALA A 23 -12.46 -6.46 -2.20
CA ALA A 23 -12.89 -5.45 -3.15
C ALA A 23 -11.91 -5.29 -4.33
N ILE A 24 -10.61 -5.39 -4.09
CA ILE A 24 -9.58 -5.39 -5.14
C ILE A 24 -9.70 -6.64 -6.01
N ALA A 25 -9.81 -7.83 -5.42
CA ALA A 25 -9.95 -9.08 -6.15
C ALA A 25 -11.21 -9.07 -7.03
N ASP A 26 -12.35 -8.65 -6.50
CA ASP A 26 -13.62 -8.53 -7.22
C ASP A 26 -13.51 -7.57 -8.43
N LYS A 27 -12.85 -6.41 -8.24
CA LYS A 27 -12.60 -5.45 -9.34
C LYS A 27 -11.71 -6.02 -10.45
N LEU A 28 -10.81 -6.93 -10.11
CA LEU A 28 -9.95 -7.62 -11.06
C LEU A 28 -10.63 -8.85 -11.70
N GLY A 29 -11.83 -9.22 -11.26
CA GLY A 29 -12.49 -10.46 -11.69
C GLY A 29 -11.78 -11.71 -11.17
N LEU A 30 -11.06 -11.61 -10.06
CA LEU A 30 -10.31 -12.68 -9.42
C LEU A 30 -10.94 -13.06 -8.08
N LYS A 31 -10.55 -14.22 -7.56
CA LYS A 31 -10.79 -14.60 -6.16
C LYS A 31 -9.49 -14.48 -5.38
N LEU A 32 -9.60 -14.17 -4.09
CA LEU A 32 -8.44 -14.28 -3.21
C LEU A 32 -7.98 -15.74 -3.14
N GLY A 33 -6.66 -15.90 -3.16
CA GLY A 33 -6.02 -17.20 -2.99
C GLY A 33 -6.27 -17.75 -1.59
N ASP A 34 -6.33 -19.07 -1.50
CA ASP A 34 -6.59 -19.80 -0.26
C ASP A 34 -5.34 -19.85 0.62
N CYS A 35 -5.39 -19.14 1.74
CA CYS A 35 -4.35 -19.14 2.75
C CYS A 35 -4.90 -18.88 4.15
N GLU A 36 -4.19 -19.40 5.13
CA GLU A 36 -4.43 -19.16 6.55
C GLU A 36 -3.27 -18.33 7.12
N VAL A 37 -3.61 -17.25 7.84
CA VAL A 37 -2.65 -16.41 8.57
C VAL A 37 -3.13 -16.30 10.00
N GLU A 38 -2.42 -16.94 10.91
CA GLU A 38 -2.82 -17.13 12.30
C GLU A 38 -1.66 -16.79 13.23
N LYS A 39 -1.93 -16.82 14.53
CA LYS A 39 -0.91 -16.74 15.57
C LYS A 39 -0.88 -18.01 16.38
N PHE A 40 0.32 -18.48 16.69
CA PHE A 40 0.52 -19.47 17.73
C PHE A 40 0.19 -18.90 19.11
N SER A 41 0.08 -19.74 20.11
CA SER A 41 -0.28 -19.36 21.47
C SER A 41 0.72 -18.41 22.14
N ASP A 42 1.96 -18.40 21.68
CA ASP A 42 3.04 -17.51 22.11
C ASP A 42 3.11 -16.19 21.31
N GLY A 43 2.23 -16.03 20.28
CA GLY A 43 2.10 -14.83 19.47
C GLY A 43 2.91 -14.84 18.18
N GLU A 44 3.69 -15.89 17.89
CA GLU A 44 4.36 -16.02 16.59
C GLU A 44 3.36 -16.18 15.44
N ILE A 45 3.70 -15.65 14.27
CA ILE A 45 2.84 -15.70 13.09
C ILE A 45 3.01 -17.03 12.37
N SER A 46 1.91 -17.67 12.05
CA SER A 46 1.82 -18.86 11.21
C SER A 46 1.15 -18.53 9.89
N VAL A 47 1.77 -18.96 8.78
CA VAL A 47 1.21 -18.81 7.43
C VAL A 47 1.14 -20.16 6.76
N LYS A 48 -0.02 -20.48 6.17
CA LYS A 48 -0.24 -21.69 5.39
C LYS A 48 -0.91 -21.33 4.07
N ILE A 49 -0.32 -21.79 2.96
CA ILE A 49 -0.85 -21.61 1.62
C ILE A 49 -1.49 -22.93 1.19
N ASN A 50 -2.79 -22.91 0.89
CA ASN A 50 -3.59 -24.11 0.63
C ASN A 50 -3.73 -24.43 -0.86
N GLU A 51 -3.05 -23.67 -1.74
CA GLU A 51 -3.10 -23.89 -3.19
C GLU A 51 -1.71 -23.79 -3.83
N THR A 52 -1.58 -24.32 -5.05
CA THR A 52 -0.31 -24.21 -5.79
C THR A 52 -0.13 -22.80 -6.35
N ILE A 53 1.06 -22.24 -6.12
CA ILE A 53 1.46 -20.91 -6.61
C ILE A 53 2.73 -20.98 -7.49
N ARG A 54 3.19 -22.19 -7.79
CA ARG A 54 4.39 -22.39 -8.60
C ARG A 54 4.28 -21.68 -9.95
N GLY A 55 5.25 -20.81 -10.22
CA GLY A 55 5.31 -20.03 -11.45
C GLY A 55 4.27 -18.93 -11.57
N ALA A 56 3.47 -18.65 -10.51
CA ALA A 56 2.48 -17.59 -10.51
C ALA A 56 3.12 -16.21 -10.27
N ASP A 57 2.45 -15.18 -10.78
CA ASP A 57 2.67 -13.78 -10.40
C ASP A 57 1.78 -13.45 -9.21
N VAL A 58 2.37 -13.36 -8.03
CA VAL A 58 1.65 -13.27 -6.76
C VAL A 58 1.62 -11.84 -6.26
N PHE A 59 0.43 -11.37 -5.88
CA PHE A 59 0.19 -10.09 -5.22
C PHE A 59 -0.28 -10.36 -3.79
N ILE A 60 0.43 -9.83 -2.80
CA ILE A 60 0.09 -9.97 -1.37
C ILE A 60 -0.39 -8.63 -0.86
N ILE A 61 -1.67 -8.54 -0.49
CA ILE A 61 -2.28 -7.32 0.02
C ILE A 61 -2.16 -7.29 1.54
N GLN A 62 -1.38 -6.34 2.07
CA GLN A 62 -1.20 -6.14 3.50
C GLN A 62 -0.78 -4.71 3.80
N SER A 63 -1.62 -3.93 4.46
CA SER A 63 -1.23 -2.65 5.07
C SER A 63 -0.37 -2.89 6.30
N THR A 64 0.73 -2.17 6.43
CA THR A 64 1.53 -2.20 7.66
C THR A 64 1.17 -1.04 8.60
N SER A 65 -0.15 -0.79 8.76
CA SER A 65 -0.75 0.06 9.76
C SER A 65 -0.86 -0.67 11.11
N TYR A 66 -1.50 -0.06 12.09
CA TYR A 66 -1.68 -0.70 13.41
C TYR A 66 -2.50 -2.01 13.29
N PRO A 67 -2.05 -3.08 13.97
CA PRO A 67 -0.80 -3.27 14.72
C PRO A 67 0.41 -3.45 13.79
N VAL A 68 1.31 -2.45 13.77
CA VAL A 68 2.34 -2.30 12.72
C VAL A 68 3.30 -3.49 12.65
N ASN A 69 3.79 -3.96 13.80
CA ASN A 69 4.78 -5.03 13.87
C ASN A 69 4.20 -6.37 13.45
N ASP A 70 2.98 -6.67 13.90
CA ASP A 70 2.27 -7.90 13.53
C ASP A 70 2.01 -7.94 12.01
N ASN A 71 1.44 -6.85 11.48
CA ASN A 71 1.14 -6.74 10.05
C ASN A 71 2.40 -6.80 9.17
N LEU A 72 3.51 -6.21 9.63
CA LEU A 72 4.78 -6.32 8.93
C LEU A 72 5.31 -7.76 8.95
N MET A 73 5.24 -8.42 10.11
CA MET A 73 5.73 -9.79 10.24
C MET A 73 4.86 -10.78 9.44
N GLU A 74 3.52 -10.63 9.44
CA GLU A 74 2.64 -11.41 8.56
C GLU A 74 3.06 -11.30 7.09
N LEU A 75 3.32 -10.07 6.63
CA LEU A 75 3.75 -9.82 5.24
C LEU A 75 5.09 -10.50 4.93
N LEU A 76 6.07 -10.38 5.82
CA LEU A 76 7.41 -10.96 5.62
C LEU A 76 7.36 -12.49 5.55
N ILE A 77 6.63 -13.13 6.46
CA ILE A 77 6.48 -14.59 6.49
C ILE A 77 5.70 -15.07 5.26
N MET A 78 4.64 -14.34 4.85
CA MET A 78 3.90 -14.65 3.63
C MET A 78 4.80 -14.56 2.38
N ILE A 79 5.64 -13.52 2.27
CA ILE A 79 6.60 -13.38 1.15
C ILE A 79 7.58 -14.56 1.14
N ASP A 80 8.15 -14.94 2.28
CA ASP A 80 9.06 -16.09 2.36
C ASP A 80 8.37 -17.39 1.97
N ALA A 81 7.14 -17.63 2.44
CA ALA A 81 6.34 -18.79 2.07
C ALA A 81 6.10 -18.86 0.56
N MET A 82 5.71 -17.73 -0.09
CA MET A 82 5.51 -17.66 -1.53
C MET A 82 6.80 -17.91 -2.32
N LYS A 83 7.92 -17.36 -1.85
CA LYS A 83 9.24 -17.59 -2.43
C LYS A 83 9.64 -19.07 -2.38
N ARG A 84 9.46 -19.72 -1.22
CA ARG A 84 9.75 -21.15 -1.05
C ARG A 84 8.82 -22.04 -1.86
N ALA A 85 7.58 -21.61 -2.09
CA ALA A 85 6.62 -22.31 -2.96
C ALA A 85 6.83 -22.02 -4.46
N SER A 86 7.92 -21.35 -4.82
CA SER A 86 8.36 -21.10 -6.21
C SER A 86 7.40 -20.18 -7.00
N ALA A 87 6.84 -19.15 -6.38
CA ALA A 87 6.22 -18.06 -7.12
C ALA A 87 7.22 -17.44 -8.11
N ALA A 88 6.77 -17.07 -9.30
CA ALA A 88 7.65 -16.45 -10.31
C ALA A 88 8.00 -15.01 -9.94
N ARG A 89 7.03 -14.26 -9.43
CA ARG A 89 7.19 -12.91 -8.91
C ARG A 89 6.33 -12.72 -7.67
N ILE A 90 6.78 -11.86 -6.78
CA ILE A 90 6.05 -11.53 -5.54
C ILE A 90 5.98 -10.00 -5.42
N THR A 91 4.77 -9.47 -5.55
CA THR A 91 4.48 -8.05 -5.36
C THR A 91 3.85 -7.83 -3.99
N ALA A 92 4.52 -7.08 -3.12
CA ALA A 92 3.95 -6.62 -1.86
C ALA A 92 3.05 -5.40 -2.12
N VAL A 93 1.74 -5.57 -1.98
CA VAL A 93 0.75 -4.49 -2.10
C VAL A 93 0.47 -3.94 -0.71
N MET A 94 1.04 -2.79 -0.42
CA MET A 94 1.01 -2.15 0.89
C MET A 94 0.24 -0.83 0.82
N PRO A 95 -1.10 -0.82 0.97
CA PRO A 95 -1.88 0.43 0.95
C PRO A 95 -1.38 1.46 1.95
N TYR A 96 -0.81 1.01 3.07
CA TYR A 96 -0.08 1.84 4.01
C TYR A 96 1.31 1.25 4.29
N TYR A 97 2.35 2.05 4.06
CA TYR A 97 3.74 1.72 4.34
C TYR A 97 4.13 2.22 5.75
N GLY A 98 4.22 1.30 6.69
CA GLY A 98 4.62 1.58 8.07
C GLY A 98 6.07 2.05 8.19
N TYR A 99 6.39 2.71 9.30
CA TYR A 99 7.73 3.28 9.56
C TYR A 99 8.18 4.38 8.58
N ALA A 100 7.34 4.80 7.63
CA ALA A 100 7.65 5.81 6.62
C ALA A 100 8.06 7.18 7.20
N ARG A 101 7.59 7.53 8.42
CA ARG A 101 7.93 8.80 9.09
C ARG A 101 9.40 8.90 9.52
N GLN A 102 10.11 7.78 9.56
CA GLN A 102 11.55 7.72 9.87
C GLN A 102 12.37 7.53 8.57
N ASP A 103 12.24 8.50 7.67
CA ASP A 103 12.89 8.54 6.35
C ASP A 103 14.27 9.20 6.38
N ARG A 104 14.59 9.90 7.46
CA ARG A 104 15.85 10.61 7.67
C ARG A 104 16.23 10.65 9.14
N LYS A 105 17.48 10.93 9.42
CA LYS A 105 17.93 11.26 10.78
C LYS A 105 17.51 12.69 11.11
N ALA A 106 16.58 12.86 12.04
CA ALA A 106 16.22 14.16 12.59
C ALA A 106 17.25 14.62 13.64
N ARG A 107 17.89 13.67 14.33
CA ARG A 107 18.93 13.88 15.34
C ARG A 107 20.10 12.94 15.11
N ALA A 108 21.25 13.26 15.71
CA ALA A 108 22.39 12.35 15.69
C ALA A 108 22.00 10.98 16.28
N ARG A 109 22.42 9.90 15.63
CA ARG A 109 22.17 8.49 16.00
C ARG A 109 20.73 7.99 15.81
N ASP A 110 19.84 8.78 15.23
CA ASP A 110 18.49 8.29 14.85
C ASP A 110 18.58 7.18 13.81
N PRO A 111 17.65 6.21 13.84
CA PRO A 111 17.51 5.22 12.79
C PRO A 111 16.88 5.83 11.53
N ILE A 112 17.01 5.12 10.41
CA ILE A 112 16.23 5.35 9.18
C ILE A 112 15.37 4.09 8.96
N SER A 113 14.30 3.96 9.75
CA SER A 113 13.49 2.74 9.78
C SER A 113 12.75 2.50 8.46
N ALA A 114 12.44 3.56 7.70
CA ALA A 114 11.86 3.41 6.37
C ALA A 114 12.80 2.63 5.43
N LYS A 115 14.12 2.90 5.46
CA LYS A 115 15.12 2.12 4.67
C LYS A 115 15.29 0.71 5.22
N LEU A 116 15.27 0.53 6.54
CA LEU A 116 15.35 -0.80 7.15
C LEU A 116 14.22 -1.71 6.66
N VAL A 117 12.98 -1.20 6.69
CA VAL A 117 11.80 -1.96 6.22
C VAL A 117 11.91 -2.29 4.73
N ALA A 118 12.36 -1.35 3.89
CA ALA A 118 12.59 -1.60 2.47
C ALA A 118 13.60 -2.74 2.25
N ASN A 119 14.70 -2.75 2.99
CA ASN A 119 15.72 -3.79 2.91
C ASN A 119 15.18 -5.16 3.36
N ILE A 120 14.41 -5.20 4.44
CA ILE A 120 13.82 -6.46 4.97
C ILE A 120 12.83 -7.05 3.97
N LEU A 121 11.95 -6.25 3.36
CA LEU A 121 11.01 -6.69 2.33
C LEU A 121 11.74 -7.30 1.13
N THR A 122 12.77 -6.63 0.65
CA THR A 122 13.61 -7.12 -0.46
C THR A 122 14.30 -8.43 -0.09
N SER A 123 14.88 -8.51 1.10
CA SER A 123 15.56 -9.70 1.60
C SER A 123 14.63 -10.89 1.79
N ALA A 124 13.40 -10.66 2.24
CA ALA A 124 12.36 -11.69 2.36
C ALA A 124 12.02 -12.29 1.00
N GLY A 125 12.12 -11.52 -0.08
CA GLY A 125 11.91 -12.01 -1.44
C GLY A 125 10.87 -11.24 -2.26
N ALA A 126 10.44 -10.06 -1.82
CA ALA A 126 9.63 -9.19 -2.64
C ALA A 126 10.39 -8.79 -3.92
N SER A 127 9.74 -8.92 -5.07
CA SER A 127 10.29 -8.52 -6.37
C SER A 127 9.82 -7.12 -6.79
N ARG A 128 8.77 -6.63 -6.18
CA ARG A 128 8.13 -5.32 -6.41
C ARG A 128 7.34 -4.91 -5.18
N VAL A 129 7.22 -3.61 -4.97
CA VAL A 129 6.32 -3.03 -3.96
C VAL A 129 5.34 -2.10 -4.66
N LEU A 130 4.07 -2.16 -4.27
CA LEU A 130 3.05 -1.19 -4.63
C LEU A 130 2.53 -0.57 -3.34
N THR A 131 2.55 0.74 -3.24
CA THR A 131 2.10 1.46 -2.03
C THR A 131 1.36 2.74 -2.40
N MET A 132 0.68 3.34 -1.43
CA MET A 132 -0.08 4.58 -1.62
C MET A 132 0.39 5.63 -0.62
N ASP A 133 0.43 6.89 -1.06
CA ASP A 133 0.68 8.09 -0.24
C ASP A 133 1.84 7.92 0.75
N LEU A 134 3.02 7.60 0.25
CA LEU A 134 4.24 7.60 1.08
C LEU A 134 4.37 8.91 1.85
N HIS A 135 4.89 8.83 3.07
CA HIS A 135 5.16 10.00 3.92
C HIS A 135 5.95 11.09 3.18
N CYS A 136 6.93 10.68 2.39
CA CYS A 136 7.59 11.54 1.42
C CYS A 136 8.01 10.72 0.19
N ALA A 137 8.03 11.36 -0.99
CA ALA A 137 8.27 10.68 -2.26
C ALA A 137 9.68 10.08 -2.37
N GLN A 138 10.66 10.62 -1.66
CA GLN A 138 12.04 10.15 -1.66
C GLN A 138 12.22 8.73 -1.14
N ILE A 139 11.27 8.22 -0.35
CA ILE A 139 11.28 6.82 0.13
C ILE A 139 11.31 5.83 -1.03
N GLN A 140 10.81 6.20 -2.23
CA GLN A 140 10.94 5.38 -3.43
C GLN A 140 12.40 5.00 -3.73
N GLY A 141 13.34 5.90 -3.46
CA GLY A 141 14.77 5.67 -3.63
C GLY A 141 15.40 4.75 -2.58
N PHE A 142 14.65 4.29 -1.57
CA PHE A 142 15.14 3.33 -0.58
C PHE A 142 15.05 1.87 -1.05
N PHE A 143 14.31 1.64 -2.13
CA PHE A 143 14.11 0.30 -2.68
C PHE A 143 15.07 0.06 -3.85
N ASP A 144 15.75 -1.08 -3.81
CA ASP A 144 16.57 -1.58 -4.92
C ASP A 144 15.74 -2.45 -5.89
N ILE A 145 14.44 -2.61 -5.61
CA ILE A 145 13.44 -3.26 -6.45
C ILE A 145 12.41 -2.22 -6.93
N PRO A 146 11.69 -2.47 -8.03
CA PRO A 146 10.66 -1.55 -8.50
C PRO A 146 9.61 -1.24 -7.44
N LEU A 147 9.24 0.04 -7.33
CA LEU A 147 8.18 0.51 -6.45
C LEU A 147 7.18 1.35 -7.26
N ASP A 148 5.91 1.01 -7.14
CA ASP A 148 4.79 1.79 -7.67
C ASP A 148 4.18 2.61 -6.53
N HIS A 149 4.33 3.94 -6.62
CA HIS A 149 3.78 4.88 -5.65
C HIS A 149 2.47 5.48 -6.18
N LEU A 150 1.35 4.97 -5.71
CA LEU A 150 0.03 5.49 -6.04
C LEU A 150 -0.29 6.71 -5.17
N LEU A 151 -1.07 7.62 -5.72
CA LEU A 151 -1.60 8.79 -5.01
C LEU A 151 -3.10 8.62 -4.79
N GLY A 152 -3.57 8.84 -3.57
CA GLY A 152 -5.00 8.79 -3.22
C GLY A 152 -5.77 10.02 -3.71
N ASN A 153 -5.07 11.13 -4.01
CA ASN A 153 -5.69 12.39 -4.39
C ASN A 153 -6.71 12.27 -5.55
N PRO A 154 -6.43 11.56 -6.67
CA PRO A 154 -7.42 11.38 -7.74
C PRO A 154 -8.73 10.76 -7.24
N THR A 155 -8.66 9.72 -6.43
CA THR A 155 -9.83 9.04 -5.85
C THR A 155 -10.65 9.98 -4.95
N PHE A 156 -9.99 10.83 -4.16
CA PHE A 156 -10.66 11.82 -3.33
C PHE A 156 -11.32 12.92 -4.18
N VAL A 157 -10.68 13.35 -5.27
CA VAL A 157 -11.26 14.33 -6.23
C VAL A 157 -12.53 13.75 -6.86
N ASP A 158 -12.46 12.53 -7.39
CA ASP A 158 -13.62 11.88 -8.02
C ASP A 158 -14.78 11.71 -7.02
N TYR A 159 -14.48 11.28 -5.80
CA TYR A 159 -15.50 11.16 -4.74
C TYR A 159 -16.12 12.52 -4.38
N TYR A 160 -15.28 13.54 -4.24
CA TYR A 160 -15.75 14.88 -3.88
C TYR A 160 -16.67 15.46 -4.97
N LEU A 161 -16.24 15.43 -6.23
CA LEU A 161 -17.02 15.96 -7.36
C LEU A 161 -18.34 15.19 -7.57
N ALA A 162 -18.34 13.88 -7.31
CA ALA A 162 -19.57 13.08 -7.34
C ALA A 162 -20.55 13.47 -6.21
N LYS A 163 -20.02 13.83 -5.03
CA LYS A 163 -20.85 14.20 -3.87
C LYS A 163 -21.31 15.66 -3.88
N PHE A 164 -20.50 16.54 -4.43
CA PHE A 164 -20.74 17.98 -4.51
C PHE A 164 -20.55 18.46 -5.96
N PRO A 165 -21.47 18.13 -6.88
CA PRO A 165 -21.35 18.51 -8.28
C PRO A 165 -21.50 20.03 -8.44
N GLU A 166 -20.74 20.65 -9.34
CA GLU A 166 -20.76 22.10 -9.63
C GLU A 166 -22.13 22.58 -10.13
N THR A 167 -22.98 21.67 -10.63
CA THR A 167 -24.35 21.96 -11.03
C THR A 167 -25.28 22.28 -9.85
N GLU A 168 -24.92 21.83 -8.65
CA GLU A 168 -25.72 22.00 -7.42
C GLU A 168 -25.02 22.87 -6.37
N TYR A 169 -23.68 22.96 -6.44
CA TYR A 169 -22.85 23.66 -5.46
C TYR A 169 -21.92 24.65 -6.15
N ASN A 170 -21.88 25.86 -5.66
CA ASN A 170 -20.88 26.84 -6.08
C ASN A 170 -19.56 26.54 -5.35
N HIS A 171 -18.53 26.10 -6.07
CA HIS A 171 -17.25 25.74 -5.49
C HIS A 171 -16.48 26.95 -4.92
N ASP A 172 -16.83 28.19 -5.31
CA ASP A 172 -16.25 29.40 -4.71
C ASP A 172 -16.66 29.59 -3.24
N ASP A 173 -17.74 28.94 -2.79
CA ASP A 173 -18.20 28.98 -1.40
C ASP A 173 -17.44 27.99 -0.49
N PHE A 174 -16.53 27.21 -1.07
CA PHE A 174 -15.75 26.21 -0.35
C PHE A 174 -14.26 26.56 -0.37
N VAL A 175 -13.56 26.12 0.67
CA VAL A 175 -12.11 26.25 0.78
C VAL A 175 -11.49 24.92 1.23
N VAL A 176 -10.41 24.54 0.58
CA VAL A 176 -9.59 23.40 1.03
C VAL A 176 -8.64 23.89 2.12
N VAL A 177 -8.62 23.20 3.26
CA VAL A 177 -7.75 23.56 4.38
C VAL A 177 -6.63 22.54 4.52
N SER A 178 -5.38 23.00 4.48
CA SER A 178 -4.24 22.20 4.89
C SER A 178 -4.10 22.25 6.41
N PRO A 179 -4.14 21.11 7.14
CA PRO A 179 -4.07 21.11 8.60
C PRO A 179 -2.70 21.46 9.17
N ASP A 180 -1.66 21.43 8.36
CA ASP A 180 -0.27 21.75 8.71
C ASP A 180 0.52 22.13 7.46
N VAL A 181 1.73 22.67 7.65
CA VAL A 181 2.64 23.05 6.56
C VAL A 181 3.11 21.85 5.73
N GLY A 182 3.27 20.67 6.35
CA GLY A 182 3.70 19.44 5.68
C GLY A 182 2.69 18.91 4.66
N SER A 183 1.40 19.21 4.85
CA SER A 183 0.31 18.74 3.99
C SER A 183 -0.04 19.70 2.85
N VAL A 184 0.56 20.90 2.81
CA VAL A 184 0.24 21.95 1.83
C VAL A 184 0.32 21.47 0.38
N GLY A 185 1.32 20.68 0.03
CA GLY A 185 1.48 20.14 -1.33
C GLY A 185 0.30 19.30 -1.76
N ARG A 186 -0.18 18.40 -0.89
CA ARG A 186 -1.34 17.53 -1.14
C ARG A 186 -2.64 18.33 -1.19
N ALA A 187 -2.83 19.23 -0.23
CA ALA A 187 -4.01 20.09 -0.18
C ALA A 187 -4.11 20.99 -1.43
N ARG A 188 -2.99 21.56 -1.87
CA ARG A 188 -2.91 22.38 -3.10
C ARG A 188 -3.26 21.57 -4.35
N ALA A 189 -2.73 20.34 -4.46
CA ALA A 189 -3.02 19.47 -5.59
C ALA A 189 -4.51 19.09 -5.64
N PHE A 190 -5.16 18.90 -4.49
CA PHE A 190 -6.61 18.67 -4.41
C PHE A 190 -7.38 19.93 -4.79
N ALA A 191 -7.10 21.08 -4.14
CA ALA A 191 -7.76 22.35 -4.38
C ALA A 191 -7.74 22.74 -5.86
N ALA A 192 -6.60 22.58 -6.54
CA ALA A 192 -6.46 22.86 -7.96
C ALA A 192 -7.36 21.97 -8.85
N LYS A 193 -7.62 20.73 -8.44
CA LYS A 193 -8.46 19.79 -9.21
C LYS A 193 -9.95 20.02 -9.01
N VAL A 194 -10.33 20.56 -7.86
CA VAL A 194 -11.74 20.88 -7.53
C VAL A 194 -12.03 22.37 -7.65
N HIS A 195 -11.10 23.14 -8.22
CA HIS A 195 -11.23 24.59 -8.47
C HIS A 195 -11.59 25.43 -7.23
N MET A 196 -10.96 25.13 -6.09
CA MET A 196 -11.22 25.79 -4.81
C MET A 196 -10.02 26.60 -4.31
N GLY A 197 -10.30 27.57 -3.43
CA GLY A 197 -9.27 28.25 -2.65
C GLY A 197 -8.54 27.32 -1.68
N LEU A 198 -7.36 27.73 -1.23
CA LEU A 198 -6.54 27.01 -0.26
C LEU A 198 -6.27 27.89 0.97
N ALA A 199 -6.59 27.38 2.15
CA ALA A 199 -6.15 27.92 3.43
C ALA A 199 -5.15 26.96 4.10
N ILE A 200 -4.28 27.50 4.94
CA ILE A 200 -3.23 26.74 5.64
C ILE A 200 -3.34 27.07 7.12
N VAL A 201 -3.33 26.02 7.95
CA VAL A 201 -3.16 26.17 9.40
C VAL A 201 -1.66 26.05 9.69
N ASP A 202 -1.11 27.08 10.36
CA ASP A 202 0.30 27.16 10.78
C ASP A 202 0.42 26.78 12.27
#